data_cac9ccd6ece672e94e934ada330735ba
#
_entry.id   cac9ccd6ece672e94e934ada330735ba
#
_cell.length_a   1.000
_cell.length_b   1.000
_cell.length_c   1.000
_cell.angle_alpha   90.00
_cell.angle_beta   90.00
_cell.angle_gamma   90.00
#
_symmetry.space_group_name_H-M   'P 1'
#
loop_
_entity.id
_entity.type
_entity.pdbx_description
1 polymer ?
#
loop_
_entity_poly.entity_id
_entity_poly.type
_entity_poly.pdbx_seq_one_letter_code
_entity_poly.pdbx_strand_id
1 'polypeptide(L)'
;PLYSSAASDVYKRQSQHSSVQKPRSGRPWLWAGLMAAIASLVTACKSPPGPGPRPDEATSSAQLQYRKVAANHLYARNAERIYKGQLPPMLYAIGVLQVQIDRNGQVQRLHWMRAPSHAPEVVSEIERLVRAAAPFPAPAGAARITYTDTWLWDKSGRFQLDTLTEGQL
;
A
#
# COMPACT_ATOMS: atom_id res chain seq x y z
N PRO A 1 -29.57 -32.49 -20.68
CA PRO A 1 -28.65 -31.62 -20.00
C PRO A 1 -27.32 -31.72 -20.66
N LEU A 2 -27.05 -30.70 -21.43
CA LEU A 2 -25.86 -30.60 -22.29
C LEU A 2 -24.88 -29.63 -21.61
N TYR A 3 -23.76 -30.14 -21.15
CA TYR A 3 -22.64 -29.34 -20.67
C TYR A 3 -21.63 -29.23 -21.79
N SER A 4 -21.53 -28.06 -22.39
CA SER A 4 -20.62 -27.80 -23.51
C SER A 4 -19.27 -27.35 -22.99
N SER A 5 -18.27 -28.17 -23.25
CA SER A 5 -16.84 -27.87 -23.02
C SER A 5 -16.34 -26.89 -24.08
N ALA A 6 -16.09 -25.67 -23.70
CA ALA A 6 -15.47 -24.64 -24.54
C ALA A 6 -14.34 -23.88 -23.81
N ALA A 7 -13.41 -24.62 -23.19
CA ALA A 7 -12.29 -24.02 -22.48
C ALA A 7 -10.90 -24.58 -22.87
N SER A 8 -10.78 -25.25 -24.02
CA SER A 8 -9.50 -25.92 -24.39
C SER A 8 -8.78 -25.36 -25.62
N ASP A 9 -9.30 -24.35 -26.30
CA ASP A 9 -8.73 -23.90 -27.59
C ASP A 9 -7.86 -22.63 -27.54
N VAL A 10 -7.62 -22.04 -26.39
CA VAL A 10 -6.80 -20.82 -26.30
C VAL A 10 -5.29 -21.08 -26.13
N TYR A 11 -4.88 -22.30 -25.78
CA TYR A 11 -3.48 -22.59 -25.44
C TYR A 11 -2.62 -23.15 -26.56
N LYS A 12 -3.16 -23.34 -27.78
CA LYS A 12 -2.48 -24.05 -28.87
C LYS A 12 -1.98 -23.16 -30.02
N ARG A 13 -1.92 -21.84 -29.85
CA ARG A 13 -1.54 -20.92 -30.95
C ARG A 13 -0.23 -20.14 -30.75
N GLN A 14 0.66 -20.55 -29.86
CA GLN A 14 1.92 -19.83 -29.60
C GLN A 14 3.21 -20.62 -29.88
N SER A 15 3.17 -21.69 -30.65
CA SER A 15 4.37 -22.46 -30.94
C SER A 15 4.49 -22.83 -32.42
N GLN A 16 4.56 -21.83 -33.31
CA GLN A 16 5.07 -22.01 -34.67
C GLN A 16 5.43 -20.65 -35.27
N HIS A 17 6.66 -20.17 -35.07
CA HIS A 17 7.44 -19.39 -36.03
C HIS A 17 8.89 -19.29 -35.52
N SER A 18 9.64 -20.37 -35.77
CA SER A 18 11.10 -20.33 -35.77
C SER A 18 11.54 -20.83 -37.16
N SER A 19 11.65 -19.94 -38.12
CA SER A 19 12.28 -20.19 -39.38
C SER A 19 13.79 -20.03 -39.23
N VAL A 20 14.47 -21.17 -39.22
CA VAL A 20 15.93 -21.29 -39.33
C VAL A 20 16.37 -20.81 -40.71
N GLN A 21 17.13 -19.71 -40.74
CA GLN A 21 17.82 -19.27 -41.97
C GLN A 21 19.27 -19.72 -41.94
N LYS A 22 19.60 -20.60 -42.90
CA LYS A 22 20.90 -21.22 -43.17
C LYS A 22 21.89 -20.17 -43.71
N PRO A 23 23.15 -20.10 -43.24
CA PRO A 23 24.14 -19.17 -43.77
C PRO A 23 24.71 -19.67 -45.08
N ARG A 24 24.74 -18.82 -46.07
CA ARG A 24 25.44 -19.01 -47.36
C ARG A 24 26.92 -18.65 -47.19
N SER A 25 27.78 -19.61 -47.52
CA SER A 25 29.23 -19.50 -47.65
C SER A 25 29.64 -18.56 -48.79
N GLY A 26 30.69 -17.77 -48.57
CA GLY A 26 31.45 -17.20 -49.71
C GLY A 26 32.22 -15.94 -49.39
N ARG A 27 33.51 -16.15 -49.28
CA ARG A 27 34.71 -15.44 -49.77
C ARG A 27 35.68 -14.98 -48.68
N PRO A 28 36.85 -15.61 -48.67
CA PRO A 28 37.97 -15.19 -47.82
C PRO A 28 38.82 -14.18 -48.59
N TRP A 29 38.66 -12.92 -48.36
CA TRP A 29 39.69 -11.93 -48.70
C TRP A 29 39.34 -10.60 -48.01
N LEU A 30 40.03 -10.33 -46.94
CA LEU A 30 40.34 -9.03 -46.35
C LEU A 30 40.70 -9.21 -44.85
N TRP A 31 41.73 -10.00 -44.62
CA TRP A 31 42.41 -10.06 -43.34
C TRP A 31 43.56 -9.05 -43.35
N ALA A 32 43.31 -7.78 -43.36
CA ALA A 32 44.29 -6.75 -43.04
C ALA A 32 43.53 -5.46 -42.67
N GLY A 33 43.40 -5.14 -41.41
CA GLY A 33 42.96 -3.80 -41.01
C GLY A 33 41.96 -3.72 -39.87
N LEU A 34 41.98 -4.63 -38.90
CA LEU A 34 41.05 -4.49 -37.79
C LEU A 34 41.69 -4.89 -36.45
N MET A 35 42.82 -4.28 -36.11
CA MET A 35 43.43 -4.42 -34.78
C MET A 35 43.64 -3.07 -34.07
N ALA A 36 42.82 -2.07 -34.37
CA ALA A 36 42.94 -0.76 -33.77
C ALA A 36 41.61 -0.15 -33.30
N ALA A 37 40.57 -0.96 -33.03
CA ALA A 37 39.27 -0.43 -32.61
C ALA A 37 38.60 -1.21 -31.47
N ILE A 38 39.35 -1.94 -30.64
CA ILE A 38 38.78 -2.67 -29.47
C ILE A 38 39.17 -2.02 -28.14
N ALA A 39 39.55 -0.76 -28.12
CA ALA A 39 39.91 -0.06 -26.88
C ALA A 39 38.98 1.07 -26.44
N SER A 40 37.71 1.08 -26.88
CA SER A 40 36.81 2.20 -26.49
C SER A 40 35.35 1.82 -26.33
N LEU A 41 35.03 0.63 -25.81
CA LEU A 41 33.62 0.27 -25.51
C LEU A 41 33.49 -0.39 -24.13
N VAL A 42 34.26 0.10 -23.14
CA VAL A 42 33.85 0.00 -21.75
C VAL A 42 33.20 1.34 -21.37
N THR A 43 32.20 1.75 -22.11
CA THR A 43 31.28 2.74 -21.61
C THR A 43 30.43 2.01 -20.58
N ALA A 44 30.80 2.16 -19.31
CA ALA A 44 29.98 1.75 -18.19
C ALA A 44 28.51 2.12 -18.50
N CYS A 45 27.65 1.13 -18.53
CA CYS A 45 26.22 1.33 -18.42
C CYS A 45 25.95 1.95 -17.04
N LYS A 46 26.21 3.24 -16.95
CA LYS A 46 25.65 4.06 -15.88
C LYS A 46 24.19 4.14 -16.23
N SER A 47 23.40 3.21 -15.70
CA SER A 47 21.95 3.31 -15.75
C SER A 47 21.60 4.73 -15.32
N PRO A 48 20.82 5.50 -16.09
CA PRO A 48 20.35 6.78 -15.62
C PRO A 48 19.69 6.54 -14.26
N PRO A 49 19.87 7.42 -13.27
CA PRO A 49 19.15 7.30 -12.02
C PRO A 49 17.67 7.18 -12.38
N GLY A 50 17.04 6.08 -11.95
CA GLY A 50 15.61 5.85 -12.20
C GLY A 50 14.85 7.10 -11.76
N PRO A 51 13.71 7.42 -12.37
CA PRO A 51 12.91 8.54 -11.92
C PRO A 51 12.67 8.36 -10.43
N GLY A 52 13.05 9.38 -9.65
CA GLY A 52 12.79 9.38 -8.20
C GLY A 52 11.30 9.12 -7.93
N PRO A 53 10.94 8.68 -6.71
CA PRO A 53 9.54 8.40 -6.37
C PRO A 53 8.67 9.57 -6.80
N ARG A 54 7.58 9.28 -7.49
CA ARG A 54 6.62 10.32 -7.88
C ARG A 54 6.10 10.99 -6.62
N PRO A 55 5.75 12.30 -6.65
CA PRO A 55 5.24 13.01 -5.49
C PRO A 55 4.04 12.32 -4.82
N ASP A 56 3.18 11.67 -5.61
CA ASP A 56 2.06 10.86 -5.16
C ASP A 56 2.49 9.56 -4.44
N GLU A 57 3.53 8.88 -4.92
CA GLU A 57 4.08 7.68 -4.27
C GLU A 57 4.78 8.03 -2.95
N ALA A 58 5.54 9.13 -2.91
CA ALA A 58 6.18 9.61 -1.69
C ALA A 58 5.14 10.03 -0.64
N THR A 59 4.06 10.69 -1.06
CA THR A 59 2.94 11.06 -0.19
C THR A 59 2.24 9.83 0.34
N SER A 60 1.98 8.83 -0.51
CA SER A 60 1.34 7.57 -0.12
C SER A 60 2.19 6.79 0.90
N SER A 61 3.49 6.70 0.70
CA SER A 61 4.39 6.01 1.65
C SER A 61 4.48 6.72 2.99
N ALA A 62 4.55 8.05 3.00
CA ALA A 62 4.50 8.86 4.22
C ALA A 62 3.19 8.68 4.99
N GLN A 63 2.05 8.61 4.29
CA GLN A 63 0.75 8.36 4.90
C GLN A 63 0.66 6.96 5.53
N LEU A 64 1.18 5.94 4.87
CA LEU A 64 1.23 4.57 5.39
C LEU A 64 2.09 4.46 6.66
N GLN A 65 3.25 5.10 6.66
CA GLN A 65 4.12 5.16 7.84
C GLN A 65 3.45 5.92 8.98
N TYR A 66 2.87 7.07 8.69
CA TYR A 66 2.18 7.87 9.70
C TYR A 66 0.95 7.16 10.28
N ARG A 67 0.22 6.38 9.48
CA ARG A 67 -0.90 5.55 9.94
C ARG A 67 -0.49 4.66 11.12
N LYS A 68 0.66 3.99 11.01
CA LYS A 68 1.19 3.14 12.10
C LYS A 68 1.56 3.95 13.35
N VAL A 69 2.18 5.13 13.17
CA VAL A 69 2.51 6.04 14.27
C VAL A 69 1.24 6.52 14.97
N ALA A 70 0.23 6.95 14.22
CA ALA A 70 -1.04 7.41 14.76
C ALA A 70 -1.81 6.29 15.47
N ALA A 71 -1.82 5.07 14.92
CA ALA A 71 -2.46 3.92 15.53
C ALA A 71 -1.81 3.55 16.88
N ASN A 72 -0.49 3.52 16.95
CA ASN A 72 0.23 3.29 18.21
C ASN A 72 -0.07 4.38 19.26
N HIS A 73 -0.15 5.63 18.82
CA HIS A 73 -0.50 6.75 19.69
C HIS A 73 -1.92 6.61 20.26
N LEU A 74 -2.90 6.26 19.41
CA LEU A 74 -4.27 5.99 19.84
C LEU A 74 -4.33 4.83 20.84
N TYR A 75 -3.57 3.74 20.60
CA TYR A 75 -3.50 2.62 21.52
C TYR A 75 -2.92 3.03 22.87
N ALA A 76 -1.84 3.81 22.89
CA ALA A 76 -1.25 4.30 24.14
C ALA A 76 -2.21 5.19 24.94
N ARG A 77 -3.02 6.02 24.26
CA ARG A 77 -4.00 6.91 24.89
C ARG A 77 -5.27 6.20 25.34
N ASN A 78 -5.54 5.00 24.80
CA ASN A 78 -6.78 4.26 25.03
C ASN A 78 -6.51 2.81 25.46
N ALA A 79 -5.43 2.54 26.18
CA ALA A 79 -4.95 1.18 26.48
C ALA A 79 -6.02 0.27 27.10
N GLU A 80 -6.88 0.81 27.95
CA GLU A 80 -7.97 0.06 28.61
C GLU A 80 -9.14 -0.28 27.65
N ARG A 81 -9.22 0.45 26.53
CA ARG A 81 -10.26 0.28 25.52
C ARG A 81 -9.81 -0.61 24.36
N ILE A 82 -8.55 -1.02 24.35
CA ILE A 82 -8.05 -1.92 23.31
C ILE A 82 -8.54 -3.34 23.59
N TYR A 83 -9.14 -3.95 22.56
CA TYR A 83 -9.47 -5.37 22.59
C TYR A 83 -8.17 -6.18 22.50
N LYS A 84 -7.92 -7.07 23.45
CA LYS A 84 -6.70 -7.89 23.49
C LYS A 84 -6.97 -9.26 22.86
N GLY A 85 -6.04 -9.72 22.05
CA GLY A 85 -6.17 -10.98 21.32
C GLY A 85 -7.00 -10.85 20.04
N GLN A 86 -7.28 -11.99 19.44
CA GLN A 86 -8.08 -12.04 18.20
C GLN A 86 -9.51 -11.59 18.46
N LEU A 87 -10.03 -10.80 17.54
CA LEU A 87 -11.40 -10.30 17.60
C LEU A 87 -12.42 -11.44 17.36
N PRO A 88 -13.63 -11.34 17.94
CA PRO A 88 -14.67 -12.32 17.66
C PRO A 88 -15.11 -12.24 16.19
N PRO A 89 -15.70 -13.32 15.63
CA PRO A 89 -16.08 -13.37 14.22
C PRO A 89 -17.17 -12.36 13.84
N MET A 90 -17.93 -11.87 14.84
CA MET A 90 -18.93 -10.83 14.63
C MET A 90 -18.61 -9.60 15.46
N LEU A 91 -18.29 -8.51 14.79
CA LEU A 91 -18.07 -7.20 15.40
C LEU A 91 -19.37 -6.44 15.51
N TYR A 92 -19.47 -5.60 16.54
CA TYR A 92 -20.64 -4.72 16.74
C TYR A 92 -20.68 -3.62 15.67
N ALA A 93 -19.54 -3.01 15.38
CA ALA A 93 -19.44 -1.99 14.34
C ALA A 93 -18.08 -2.00 13.65
N ILE A 94 -18.09 -1.67 12.36
CA ILE A 94 -16.89 -1.46 11.56
C ILE A 94 -17.04 -0.14 10.82
N GLY A 95 -16.05 0.74 10.96
CA GLY A 95 -16.06 2.03 10.31
C GLY A 95 -14.69 2.43 9.77
N VAL A 96 -14.66 3.19 8.69
CA VAL A 96 -13.44 3.72 8.06
C VAL A 96 -13.41 5.22 8.25
N LEU A 97 -12.48 5.70 9.06
CA LEU A 97 -12.30 7.11 9.40
C LEU A 97 -11.01 7.65 8.82
N GLN A 98 -11.12 8.78 8.17
CA GLN A 98 -10.01 9.60 7.72
C GLN A 98 -9.81 10.76 8.70
N VAL A 99 -8.56 10.95 9.14
CA VAL A 99 -8.18 11.97 10.12
C VAL A 99 -7.12 12.87 9.51
N GLN A 100 -7.36 14.16 9.57
CA GLN A 100 -6.41 15.18 9.14
C GLN A 100 -5.74 15.82 10.35
N ILE A 101 -4.41 15.76 10.38
CA ILE A 101 -3.56 16.26 11.48
C ILE A 101 -2.66 17.37 10.94
N ASP A 102 -2.52 18.45 11.69
CA ASP A 102 -1.59 19.54 11.36
C ASP A 102 -0.17 19.27 11.88
N ARG A 103 0.74 20.20 11.58
CA ARG A 103 2.15 20.14 12.02
C ARG A 103 2.35 20.12 13.52
N ASN A 104 1.34 20.53 14.30
CA ASN A 104 1.37 20.58 15.77
C ASN A 104 0.71 19.33 16.39
N GLY A 105 0.29 18.36 15.57
CA GLY A 105 -0.42 17.18 16.05
C GLY A 105 -1.91 17.41 16.35
N GLN A 106 -2.47 18.56 15.98
CA GLN A 106 -3.88 18.86 16.26
C GLN A 106 -4.79 18.26 15.18
N VAL A 107 -5.91 17.69 15.61
CA VAL A 107 -6.95 17.16 14.73
C VAL A 107 -7.70 18.31 14.08
N GLN A 108 -7.53 18.48 12.78
CA GLN A 108 -8.16 19.53 11.98
C GLN A 108 -9.52 19.09 11.44
N ARG A 109 -9.60 17.84 10.99
CA ARG A 109 -10.80 17.31 10.34
C ARG A 109 -10.94 15.82 10.57
N LEU A 110 -12.18 15.38 10.78
CA LEU A 110 -12.60 13.98 10.73
C LEU A 110 -13.55 13.81 9.55
N HIS A 111 -13.33 12.77 8.76
CA HIS A 111 -14.17 12.45 7.63
C HIS A 111 -14.41 10.94 7.58
N TRP A 112 -15.66 10.55 7.74
CA TRP A 112 -16.05 9.15 7.63
C TRP A 112 -16.13 8.75 6.15
N MET A 113 -15.23 7.87 5.73
CA MET A 113 -15.33 7.22 4.43
C MET A 113 -16.43 6.16 4.45
N ARG A 114 -16.59 5.50 5.61
CA ARG A 114 -17.67 4.56 5.89
C ARG A 114 -18.01 4.64 7.38
N ALA A 115 -19.14 5.23 7.69
CA ALA A 115 -19.65 5.26 9.07
C ALA A 115 -20.55 4.03 9.33
N PRO A 116 -20.50 3.41 10.52
CA PRO A 116 -21.45 2.37 10.91
C PRO A 116 -22.81 3.01 11.21
N SER A 117 -23.68 3.08 10.22
CA SER A 117 -24.98 3.77 10.30
C SER A 117 -25.95 3.19 11.34
N HIS A 118 -25.76 1.92 11.70
CA HIS A 118 -26.56 1.23 12.72
C HIS A 118 -26.09 1.52 14.16
N ALA A 119 -24.94 2.19 14.34
CA ALA A 119 -24.32 2.44 15.64
C ALA A 119 -23.80 3.89 15.73
N PRO A 120 -24.69 4.90 15.72
CA PRO A 120 -24.30 6.31 15.76
C PRO A 120 -23.58 6.68 17.07
N GLU A 121 -23.84 5.98 18.17
CA GLU A 121 -23.13 6.14 19.44
C GLU A 121 -21.64 5.74 19.31
N VAL A 122 -21.33 4.71 18.52
CA VAL A 122 -19.95 4.31 18.22
C VAL A 122 -19.24 5.36 17.38
N VAL A 123 -19.95 5.94 16.39
CA VAL A 123 -19.43 7.06 15.59
C VAL A 123 -19.00 8.22 16.50
N SER A 124 -19.92 8.66 17.37
CA SER A 124 -19.66 9.76 18.31
C SER A 124 -18.52 9.45 19.28
N GLU A 125 -18.45 8.21 19.76
CA GLU A 125 -17.42 7.79 20.69
C GLU A 125 -16.03 7.72 20.02
N ILE A 126 -15.93 7.19 18.83
CA ILE A 126 -14.68 7.17 18.06
C ILE A 126 -14.18 8.60 17.80
N GLU A 127 -15.05 9.51 17.38
CA GLU A 127 -14.67 10.91 17.18
C GLU A 127 -14.17 11.56 18.48
N ARG A 128 -14.82 11.28 19.60
CA ARG A 128 -14.40 11.74 20.91
C ARG A 128 -13.01 11.21 21.29
N LEU A 129 -12.77 9.91 21.11
CA LEU A 129 -11.47 9.27 21.39
C LEU A 129 -10.34 9.86 20.55
N VAL A 130 -10.59 10.07 19.26
CA VAL A 130 -9.61 10.66 18.35
C VAL A 130 -9.28 12.10 18.75
N ARG A 131 -10.28 12.92 19.06
CA ARG A 131 -10.06 14.31 19.49
C ARG A 131 -9.35 14.39 20.84
N ALA A 132 -9.70 13.51 21.78
CA ALA A 132 -9.08 13.44 23.10
C ALA A 132 -7.63 12.94 23.05
N ALA A 133 -7.24 12.21 22.01
CA ALA A 133 -5.87 11.75 21.82
C ALA A 133 -4.92 12.85 21.32
N ALA A 134 -5.43 14.01 20.90
CA ALA A 134 -4.57 15.12 20.49
C ALA A 134 -3.75 15.67 21.67
N PRO A 135 -2.51 16.16 21.45
CA PRO A 135 -1.83 16.20 20.17
C PRO A 135 -1.25 14.84 19.75
N PHE A 136 -1.40 14.50 18.48
CA PHE A 136 -0.71 13.36 17.84
C PHE A 136 0.76 13.66 17.60
N PRO A 137 1.61 12.64 17.38
CA PRO A 137 2.97 12.87 16.93
C PRO A 137 3.00 13.73 15.66
N ALA A 138 3.85 14.75 15.65
CA ALA A 138 3.94 15.67 14.53
C ALA A 138 4.37 14.93 13.25
N PRO A 139 3.73 15.18 12.10
CA PRO A 139 4.14 14.56 10.84
C PRO A 139 5.50 15.11 10.39
N ALA A 140 6.47 14.22 10.19
CA ALA A 140 7.81 14.60 9.78
C ALA A 140 7.81 15.30 8.41
N GLY A 141 8.26 16.56 8.37
CA GLY A 141 8.45 17.31 7.13
C GLY A 141 7.18 17.79 6.42
N ALA A 142 5.99 17.53 6.95
CA ALA A 142 4.72 17.94 6.35
C ALA A 142 3.98 18.97 7.22
N ALA A 143 3.42 20.00 6.58
CA ALA A 143 2.57 20.97 7.27
C ALA A 143 1.24 20.35 7.73
N ARG A 144 0.83 19.26 7.07
CA ARG A 144 -0.42 18.55 7.32
C ARG A 144 -0.29 17.14 6.78
N ILE A 145 -0.89 16.19 7.47
CA ILE A 145 -1.00 14.80 6.99
C ILE A 145 -2.44 14.31 7.15
N THR A 146 -2.85 13.46 6.25
CA THR A 146 -4.13 12.77 6.33
C THR A 146 -3.86 11.27 6.36
N TYR A 147 -4.38 10.57 7.34
CA TYR A 147 -4.32 9.12 7.41
C TYR A 147 -5.71 8.51 7.53
N THR A 148 -5.84 7.27 7.14
CA THR A 148 -7.10 6.52 7.16
C THR A 148 -6.90 5.23 7.92
N ASP A 149 -7.80 4.91 8.83
CA ASP A 149 -7.80 3.61 9.51
C ASP A 149 -9.21 3.03 9.63
N THR A 150 -9.28 1.70 9.73
CA THR A 150 -10.52 0.98 9.99
C THR A 150 -10.63 0.67 11.47
N TRP A 151 -11.75 1.07 12.06
CA TRP A 151 -12.10 0.81 13.45
C TRP A 151 -12.92 -0.47 13.53
N LEU A 152 -12.40 -1.44 14.26
CA LEU A 152 -13.01 -2.74 14.50
C LEU A 152 -13.54 -2.72 15.94
N TRP A 153 -14.85 -2.49 16.11
CA TRP A 153 -15.48 -2.23 17.38
C TRP A 153 -16.25 -3.43 17.89
N ASP A 154 -15.89 -3.92 19.08
CA ASP A 154 -16.60 -5.01 19.75
C ASP A 154 -17.76 -4.52 20.61
N LYS A 155 -18.73 -5.40 20.85
CA LYS A 155 -19.90 -5.13 21.72
C LYS A 155 -19.56 -4.76 23.15
N SER A 156 -18.36 -5.09 23.64
CA SER A 156 -17.87 -4.69 24.96
C SER A 156 -17.46 -3.21 25.03
N GLY A 157 -17.50 -2.47 23.92
CA GLY A 157 -17.02 -1.12 23.81
C GLY A 157 -15.51 -1.00 23.67
N ARG A 158 -14.81 -2.12 23.43
CA ARG A 158 -13.39 -2.18 23.08
C ARG A 158 -13.22 -2.25 21.58
N PHE A 159 -12.03 -1.88 21.11
CA PHE A 159 -11.75 -1.82 19.69
C PHE A 159 -10.33 -2.25 19.35
N GLN A 160 -10.13 -2.57 18.08
CA GLN A 160 -8.83 -2.59 17.42
C GLN A 160 -8.86 -1.69 16.19
N LEU A 161 -7.69 -1.21 15.80
CA LEU A 161 -7.48 -0.57 14.51
C LEU A 161 -6.91 -1.61 13.55
N ASP A 162 -7.38 -1.64 12.31
CA ASP A 162 -6.91 -2.57 11.28
C ASP A 162 -5.38 -2.53 11.10
N THR A 163 -4.79 -1.36 11.25
CA THR A 163 -3.32 -1.18 11.20
C THR A 163 -2.56 -2.00 12.26
N LEU A 164 -3.18 -2.30 13.40
CA LEU A 164 -2.57 -3.00 14.53
C LEU A 164 -3.40 -4.20 15.00
N THR A 165 -4.29 -4.72 14.15
CA THR A 165 -5.16 -5.83 14.52
C THR A 165 -4.39 -7.13 14.73
N GLU A 166 -4.87 -7.93 15.68
CA GLU A 166 -4.39 -9.29 15.92
C GLU A 166 -5.21 -10.33 15.11
N GLY A 167 -6.09 -9.87 14.23
CA GLY A 167 -6.96 -10.69 13.39
C GLY A 167 -8.27 -11.06 14.07
N GLN A 168 -9.05 -11.90 13.39
CA GLN A 168 -10.32 -12.47 13.87
C GLN A 168 -10.19 -13.99 14.04
N LEU A 169 -11.02 -14.54 14.93
CA LEU A 169 -11.18 -15.98 15.13
C LEU A 169 -11.87 -16.65 13.93
#